data_24667fe5cb0f448cd5894830bfd5b5ed
#
_entry.id   24667fe5cb0f448cd5894830bfd5b5ed
#
_cell.length_a   1.000
_cell.length_b   1.000
_cell.length_c   1.000
_cell.angle_alpha   90.00
_cell.angle_beta   90.00
_cell.angle_gamma   90.00
#
_symmetry.space_group_name_H-M   'P 1'
#
loop_
_entity.id
_entity.type
_entity.pdbx_description
1 polymer ?
#
loop_
_entity_poly.entity_id
_entity_poly.type
_entity_poly.pdbx_seq_one_letter_code
_entity_poly.pdbx_strand_id
1 'polypeptide(L)'
;STLVNALVPEADRATGHVNEVTGRGRHTSSSSLALPVRGGGWIIDTPGVRSFGLGHVADDAVFRPFESLSAIVEECPRGCTHLEGAPDCELDAAFADGRLDELDATRIASLRRLLVSMRASEA
;
A
#
# COMPACT_ATOMS: atom_id res chain seq x y z
N SER A 1 -15.68 -0.39 -2.44
CA SER A 1 -16.62 -0.17 -1.29
C SER A 1 -16.25 -0.93 -0.03
N THR A 2 -15.45 -1.99 -0.15
CA THR A 2 -15.00 -2.76 1.02
C THR A 2 -14.17 -1.90 1.99
N LEU A 3 -13.21 -1.13 1.47
CA LEU A 3 -12.40 -0.21 2.29
C LEU A 3 -13.26 0.89 2.91
N VAL A 4 -14.18 1.47 2.15
CA VAL A 4 -15.10 2.51 2.63
C VAL A 4 -15.97 1.98 3.75
N ASN A 5 -16.53 0.77 3.63
CA ASN A 5 -17.34 0.13 4.66
C ASN A 5 -16.53 -0.18 5.94
N ALA A 6 -15.24 -0.48 5.80
CA ALA A 6 -14.35 -0.68 6.95
C ALA A 6 -14.05 0.62 7.70
N LEU A 7 -13.88 1.73 6.97
CA LEU A 7 -13.58 3.04 7.54
C LEU A 7 -14.81 3.78 8.03
N VAL A 8 -15.97 3.56 7.41
CA VAL A 8 -17.27 4.14 7.75
C VAL A 8 -18.31 3.03 7.79
N PRO A 9 -18.41 2.27 8.90
CA PRO A 9 -19.31 1.10 8.99
C PRO A 9 -20.77 1.42 8.70
N GLU A 10 -21.22 2.63 9.00
CA GLU A 10 -22.58 3.09 8.78
C GLU A 10 -22.91 3.35 7.31
N ALA A 11 -21.92 3.37 6.43
CA ALA A 11 -22.11 3.70 5.02
C ALA A 11 -22.89 2.63 4.26
N ASP A 12 -22.76 1.37 4.64
CA ASP A 12 -23.41 0.22 4.00
C ASP A 12 -23.33 0.25 2.46
N ARG A 13 -22.15 0.57 1.93
CA ARG A 13 -21.93 0.62 0.49
C ARG A 13 -21.90 -0.78 -0.10
N ALA A 14 -22.59 -0.96 -1.24
CA ALA A 14 -22.61 -2.22 -1.94
C ALA A 14 -21.19 -2.68 -2.34
N THR A 15 -20.86 -3.92 -2.01
CA THR A 15 -19.64 -4.58 -2.48
C THR A 15 -19.97 -5.45 -3.69
N GLY A 16 -19.20 -5.30 -4.79
CA GLY A 16 -19.37 -6.13 -5.97
C GLY A 16 -18.81 -7.53 -5.76
N HIS A 17 -19.50 -8.53 -6.33
CA HIS A 17 -18.94 -9.86 -6.42
C HIS A 17 -17.91 -9.95 -7.53
N VAL A 18 -16.85 -10.71 -7.31
CA VAL A 18 -15.87 -11.02 -8.37
C VAL A 18 -16.56 -11.92 -9.40
N ASN A 19 -16.42 -11.56 -10.67
CA ASN A 19 -16.95 -12.40 -11.74
C ASN A 19 -16.14 -13.69 -11.84
N GLU A 20 -16.79 -14.84 -11.64
CA GLU A 20 -16.17 -16.14 -11.65
C GLU A 20 -15.49 -16.50 -12.98
N VAL A 21 -15.99 -15.97 -14.09
CA VAL A 21 -15.48 -16.24 -15.43
C VAL A 21 -14.24 -15.39 -15.76
N THR A 22 -14.25 -14.11 -15.37
CA THR A 22 -13.18 -13.17 -15.72
C THR A 22 -12.23 -12.85 -14.56
N GLY A 23 -12.57 -13.27 -13.34
CA GLY A 23 -11.83 -12.92 -12.12
C GLY A 23 -11.84 -11.43 -11.77
N ARG A 24 -12.70 -10.65 -12.44
CA ARG A 24 -12.82 -9.20 -12.21
C ARG A 24 -14.08 -8.86 -11.45
N GLY A 25 -13.93 -8.02 -10.44
CA GLY A 25 -15.07 -7.43 -9.74
C GLY A 25 -15.83 -6.47 -10.65
N ARG A 26 -17.16 -6.45 -10.51
CA ARG A 26 -18.01 -5.48 -11.20
C ARG A 26 -18.13 -4.22 -10.35
N HIS A 27 -18.01 -3.05 -10.98
CA HIS A 27 -18.32 -1.78 -10.32
C HIS A 27 -19.79 -1.69 -9.96
N THR A 28 -20.05 -1.46 -8.68
CA THR A 28 -21.41 -1.27 -8.14
C THR A 28 -21.71 0.19 -7.84
N SER A 29 -20.69 1.06 -7.83
CA SER A 29 -20.83 2.51 -7.62
C SER A 29 -20.77 3.23 -8.95
N SER A 30 -21.85 3.94 -9.32
CA SER A 30 -21.95 4.75 -10.54
C SER A 30 -21.77 6.24 -10.29
N SER A 31 -21.75 6.70 -9.03
CA SER A 31 -21.62 8.09 -8.62
C SER A 31 -20.69 8.25 -7.42
N SER A 32 -20.08 9.43 -7.33
CA SER A 32 -19.28 9.80 -6.16
C SER A 32 -20.17 10.10 -4.96
N LEU A 33 -19.75 9.67 -3.77
CA LEU A 33 -20.46 9.93 -2.52
C LEU A 33 -19.46 10.34 -1.46
N ALA A 34 -19.71 11.47 -0.80
CA ALA A 34 -18.93 11.94 0.34
C ALA A 34 -19.53 11.41 1.65
N LEU A 35 -18.72 10.80 2.49
CA LEU A 35 -19.09 10.20 3.76
C LEU A 35 -18.27 10.80 4.89
N PRO A 36 -18.89 11.22 6.01
CA PRO A 36 -18.14 11.70 7.16
C PRO A 36 -17.44 10.54 7.88
N VAL A 37 -16.22 10.78 8.33
CA VAL A 37 -15.42 9.81 9.08
C VAL A 37 -15.49 10.13 10.56
N ARG A 38 -15.59 9.11 11.41
CA ARG A 38 -15.49 9.28 12.85
C ARG A 38 -14.14 9.89 13.21
N GLY A 39 -14.15 10.92 14.04
CA GLY A 39 -12.94 11.65 14.40
C GLY A 39 -12.65 12.87 13.52
N GLY A 40 -13.44 13.09 12.49
CA GLY A 40 -13.36 14.25 11.59
C GLY A 40 -12.88 13.91 10.19
N GLY A 41 -13.24 14.78 9.26
CA GLY A 41 -12.90 14.61 7.85
C GLY A 41 -13.97 13.86 7.05
N TRP A 42 -13.68 13.67 5.77
CA TRP A 42 -14.59 13.07 4.81
C TRP A 42 -13.85 12.05 3.95
N ILE A 43 -14.56 11.00 3.57
CA ILE A 43 -14.13 10.07 2.52
C ILE A 43 -15.02 10.29 1.31
N ILE A 44 -14.41 10.45 0.15
CA ILE A 44 -15.13 10.56 -1.12
C ILE A 44 -14.91 9.27 -1.89
N ASP A 45 -15.96 8.48 -2.02
CA ASP A 45 -15.95 7.26 -2.83
C ASP A 45 -16.28 7.62 -4.27
N THR A 46 -15.29 7.45 -5.16
CA THR A 46 -15.44 7.75 -6.59
C THR A 46 -15.57 6.45 -7.39
N PRO A 47 -16.27 6.48 -8.55
CA PRO A 47 -16.31 5.33 -9.46
C PRO A 47 -14.90 4.90 -9.88
N GLY A 48 -14.67 3.61 -9.84
CA GLY A 48 -13.42 2.95 -9.73
C GLY A 48 -12.29 3.26 -10.69
N VAL A 49 -11.09 3.22 -10.14
CA VAL A 49 -9.83 3.11 -10.88
C VAL A 49 -9.53 1.61 -11.03
N ARG A 50 -9.43 1.12 -12.27
CA ARG A 50 -9.19 -0.30 -12.55
C ARG A 50 -7.73 -0.68 -12.61
N SER A 51 -6.88 0.26 -13.02
CA SER A 51 -5.44 0.05 -13.07
C SER A 51 -4.70 1.30 -12.67
N PHE A 52 -3.64 1.11 -11.91
CA PHE A 52 -2.75 2.18 -11.47
C PHE A 52 -1.33 1.67 -11.60
N GLY A 53 -0.53 2.32 -12.45
CA GLY A 53 0.86 1.93 -12.69
C GLY A 53 1.82 2.72 -11.83
N LEU A 54 2.81 2.06 -11.27
CA LEU A 54 3.90 2.67 -10.49
C LEU A 54 5.25 2.65 -11.22
N GLY A 55 5.28 2.28 -12.51
CA GLY A 55 6.51 2.15 -13.28
C GLY A 55 7.36 3.43 -13.40
N HIS A 56 6.79 4.58 -13.07
CA HIS A 56 7.51 5.87 -13.02
C HIS A 56 8.02 6.23 -11.62
N VAL A 57 7.75 5.39 -10.63
CA VAL A 57 8.11 5.65 -9.23
C VAL A 57 9.41 4.93 -8.91
N ALA A 58 10.40 5.67 -8.42
CA ALA A 58 11.65 5.06 -7.93
C ALA A 58 11.38 4.17 -6.71
N ASP A 59 12.12 3.06 -6.60
CA ASP A 59 11.96 2.07 -5.53
C ASP A 59 11.95 2.72 -4.12
N ASP A 60 12.89 3.62 -3.86
CA ASP A 60 13.00 4.29 -2.56
C ASP A 60 11.80 5.20 -2.26
N ALA A 61 11.12 5.70 -3.29
CA ALA A 61 10.01 6.62 -3.13
C ALA A 61 8.79 5.97 -2.48
N VAL A 62 8.66 4.64 -2.53
CA VAL A 62 7.54 3.92 -1.88
C VAL A 62 7.63 3.98 -0.36
N PHE A 63 8.81 4.23 0.20
CA PHE A 63 9.03 4.34 1.65
C PHE A 63 8.78 5.75 2.20
N ARG A 64 8.80 6.77 1.34
CA ARG A 64 8.69 8.19 1.75
C ARG A 64 7.46 8.52 2.61
N PRO A 65 6.27 7.93 2.38
CA PRO A 65 5.11 8.22 3.22
C PRO A 65 5.23 7.73 4.66
N PHE A 66 6.22 6.90 4.96
CA PHE A 66 6.46 6.31 6.27
C PHE A 66 7.75 6.86 6.85
N GLU A 67 7.66 7.91 7.69
CA GLU A 67 8.83 8.61 8.23
C GLU A 67 9.85 7.69 8.90
N SER A 68 9.38 6.74 9.70
CA SER A 68 10.25 5.77 10.38
C SER A 68 11.07 4.92 9.41
N LEU A 69 10.49 4.55 8.28
CA LEU A 69 11.15 3.73 7.27
C LEU A 69 12.00 4.57 6.31
N SER A 70 11.52 5.76 5.95
CA SER A 70 12.22 6.65 5.03
C SER A 70 13.61 7.02 5.55
N ALA A 71 13.73 7.38 6.81
CA ALA A 71 15.00 7.72 7.43
C ALA A 71 15.99 6.54 7.41
N ILE A 72 15.50 5.32 7.64
CA ILE A 72 16.34 4.11 7.65
C ILE A 72 16.77 3.73 6.23
N VAL A 73 15.89 3.85 5.25
CA VAL A 73 16.21 3.56 3.84
C VAL A 73 17.35 4.46 3.33
N GLU A 74 17.42 5.71 3.79
CA GLU A 74 18.50 6.64 3.45
C GLU A 74 19.87 6.18 3.95
N GLU A 75 19.92 5.35 4.99
CA GLU A 75 21.14 4.77 5.54
C GLU A 75 21.61 3.50 4.81
N CYS A 76 20.77 2.91 3.95
CA CYS A 76 21.10 1.71 3.20
C CYS A 76 22.29 1.94 2.25
N PRO A 77 23.10 0.90 1.99
CA PRO A 77 24.18 1.00 1.01
C PRO A 77 23.61 1.30 -0.38
N ARG A 78 24.42 1.99 -1.17
CA ARG A 78 24.05 2.37 -2.54
C ARG A 78 23.70 1.11 -3.35
N GLY A 79 22.58 1.15 -4.04
CA GLY A 79 22.07 0.03 -4.85
C GLY A 79 21.34 -1.05 -4.04
N CYS A 80 21.05 -0.80 -2.77
CA CYS A 80 20.21 -1.71 -1.98
C CYS A 80 18.87 -1.89 -2.64
N THR A 81 18.41 -3.15 -2.74
CA THR A 81 17.11 -3.46 -3.32
C THR A 81 15.98 -3.33 -2.32
N HIS A 82 16.29 -3.24 -1.03
CA HIS A 82 15.35 -3.26 0.10
C HIS A 82 14.48 -4.51 0.18
N LEU A 83 14.72 -5.49 -0.67
CA LEU A 83 14.01 -6.77 -0.65
C LEU A 83 14.48 -7.64 0.51
N GLU A 84 13.70 -8.66 0.84
CA GLU A 84 14.09 -9.64 1.85
C GLU A 84 15.43 -10.31 1.48
N GLY A 85 16.36 -10.35 2.42
CA GLY A 85 17.69 -10.91 2.19
C GLY A 85 18.66 -10.02 1.42
N ALA A 86 18.31 -8.75 1.14
CA ALA A 86 19.23 -7.81 0.54
C ALA A 86 20.45 -7.60 1.44
N PRO A 87 21.70 -7.72 0.91
CA PRO A 87 22.90 -7.56 1.73
C PRO A 87 22.95 -6.18 2.40
N ASP A 88 23.26 -6.18 3.69
CA ASP A 88 23.44 -4.97 4.49
C ASP A 88 22.27 -3.99 4.45
N CYS A 89 21.05 -4.50 4.28
CA CYS A 89 19.84 -3.68 4.29
C CYS A 89 19.56 -3.15 5.69
N GLU A 90 19.54 -1.83 5.86
CA GLU A 90 19.28 -1.20 7.16
C GLU A 90 17.87 -1.46 7.71
N LEU A 91 16.89 -1.76 6.86
CA LEU A 91 15.55 -2.15 7.33
C LEU A 91 15.60 -3.44 8.17
N ASP A 92 16.38 -4.43 7.74
CA ASP A 92 16.51 -5.68 8.49
C ASP A 92 17.33 -5.46 9.77
N ALA A 93 18.40 -4.67 9.70
CA ALA A 93 19.21 -4.30 10.86
C ALA A 93 18.40 -3.50 11.89
N ALA A 94 17.63 -2.54 11.44
CA ALA A 94 16.78 -1.70 12.30
C ALA A 94 15.68 -2.51 13.01
N PHE A 95 15.13 -3.50 12.35
CA PHE A 95 14.17 -4.41 12.97
C PHE A 95 14.84 -5.29 14.03
N ALA A 96 16.00 -5.85 13.71
CA ALA A 96 16.77 -6.73 14.60
C ALA A 96 17.25 -5.99 15.87
N ASP A 97 17.63 -4.71 15.78
CA ASP A 97 18.12 -3.91 16.90
C ASP A 97 17.04 -3.15 17.68
N GLY A 98 15.77 -3.30 17.31
CA GLY A 98 14.64 -2.72 18.02
C GLY A 98 14.30 -1.27 17.67
N ARG A 99 14.89 -0.69 16.61
CA ARG A 99 14.54 0.64 16.11
C ARG A 99 13.18 0.70 15.42
N LEU A 100 12.66 -0.46 14.97
CA LEU A 100 11.37 -0.60 14.32
C LEU A 100 10.46 -1.52 15.14
N ASP A 101 9.17 -1.22 15.17
CA ASP A 101 8.15 -2.00 15.87
C ASP A 101 7.47 -3.03 14.94
N GLU A 102 6.51 -3.80 15.49
CA GLU A 102 5.78 -4.81 14.72
C GLU A 102 4.92 -4.21 13.59
N LEU A 103 4.39 -3.01 13.79
CA LEU A 103 3.63 -2.32 12.75
C LEU A 103 4.54 -1.96 11.58
N ASP A 104 5.73 -1.48 11.85
CA ASP A 104 6.74 -1.20 10.82
C ASP A 104 7.17 -2.48 10.10
N ALA A 105 7.30 -3.59 10.82
CA ALA A 105 7.59 -4.90 10.20
C ALA A 105 6.48 -5.31 9.20
N THR A 106 5.24 -5.10 9.56
CA THR A 106 4.08 -5.36 8.68
C THR A 106 4.11 -4.46 7.45
N ARG A 107 4.45 -3.18 7.63
CA ARG A 107 4.62 -2.22 6.52
C ARG A 107 5.74 -2.63 5.58
N ILE A 108 6.89 -3.01 6.12
CA ILE A 108 8.04 -3.48 5.34
C ILE A 108 7.65 -4.70 4.49
N ALA A 109 6.99 -5.69 5.08
CA ALA A 109 6.55 -6.88 4.36
C ALA A 109 5.61 -6.52 3.20
N SER A 110 4.69 -5.58 3.41
CA SER A 110 3.77 -5.09 2.40
C SER A 110 4.49 -4.32 1.28
N LEU A 111 5.41 -3.42 1.64
CA LEU A 111 6.19 -2.64 0.70
C LEU A 111 7.14 -3.51 -0.13
N ARG A 112 7.73 -4.56 0.46
CA ARG A 112 8.55 -5.54 -0.26
C ARG A 112 7.75 -6.29 -1.32
N ARG A 113 6.51 -6.69 -1.01
CA ARG A 113 5.62 -7.29 -2.02
C ARG A 113 5.32 -6.32 -3.16
N LEU A 114 5.11 -5.04 -2.83
CA LEU A 114 4.91 -4.00 -3.83
C LEU A 114 6.14 -3.83 -4.74
N LEU A 115 7.33 -3.76 -4.16
CA LEU A 115 8.59 -3.65 -4.92
C LEU A 115 8.79 -4.83 -5.88
N VAL A 116 8.51 -6.05 -5.43
CA VAL A 116 8.58 -7.24 -6.29
C VAL A 116 7.60 -7.11 -7.46
N SER A 117 6.38 -6.66 -7.19
CA SER A 117 5.36 -6.45 -8.22
C SER A 117 5.75 -5.37 -9.24
N MET A 118 6.34 -4.27 -8.77
CA MET A 118 6.82 -3.19 -9.63
C MET A 118 7.88 -3.67 -10.60
N ARG A 119 8.89 -4.41 -10.10
CA ARG A 119 9.97 -4.96 -10.92
C ARG A 119 9.50 -6.03 -11.91
N ALA A 120 8.53 -6.83 -11.53
CA ALA A 120 7.92 -7.81 -12.44
C ALA A 120 7.18 -7.13 -13.60
N SER A 121 6.66 -5.93 -13.40
CA SER A 121 5.95 -5.16 -14.42
C SER A 121 6.89 -4.45 -15.39
N GLU A 122 8.17 -4.28 -15.04
CA GLU A 122 9.21 -3.66 -15.87
C GLU A 122 9.93 -4.68 -16.77
N ALA A 123 9.77 -5.95 -16.50
CA ALA A 123 10.44 -7.02 -17.22
C ALA A 123 9.79 -7.37 -18.58
#